data_54d58ef81ee16084efbbe43770716cd2
#
_entry.id   54d58ef81ee16084efbbe43770716cd2
#
_cell.length_a   1.000
_cell.length_b   1.000
_cell.length_c   1.000
_cell.angle_alpha   90.00
_cell.angle_beta   90.00
_cell.angle_gamma   90.00
#
_symmetry.space_group_name_H-M   'P 1'
#
loop_
_entity.id
_entity.type
_entity.pdbx_description
1 polymer ?
#
loop_
_entity_poly.entity_id
_entity_poly.type
_entity_poly.pdbx_seq_one_letter_code
_entity_poly.pdbx_strand_id
1 'polypeptide(L)'
;MTSRYVDDGVYKSQFIFADQWVHCPDCQAPGIIRYQKLDQTALSCDCTSHFVFTCNQCNRHLDSHASQYNKEFNGHYYVYVTERCHFCGGTQLSVNHRIRHLKNPVTHVEATCPVCNKTSQLSVKSQDIDYANANRLEHTQFGLKLYLTAHTRLGNLYIHNPEHLQVLKSFVQADLRERTQSTGNSSYFSRLPAWIKSARNRKEILKAILRLEQMTSTIQP
;
A
#
# COMPACT_ATOMS: atom_id res chain seq x y z
N MET A 1 23.17 -8.55 25.87
CA MET A 1 21.92 -9.31 25.62
C MET A 1 21.58 -9.19 24.15
N THR A 2 21.35 -10.29 23.44
CA THR A 2 20.97 -10.30 22.01
C THR A 2 19.50 -9.91 21.91
N SER A 3 19.19 -8.84 21.16
CA SER A 3 17.81 -8.39 20.99
C SER A 3 17.07 -9.28 19.98
N ARG A 4 15.85 -9.65 20.29
CA ARG A 4 15.03 -10.56 19.48
C ARG A 4 13.74 -9.85 19.04
N TYR A 5 13.38 -10.02 17.76
CA TYR A 5 12.08 -9.62 17.22
C TYR A 5 11.29 -10.86 16.78
N VAL A 6 10.04 -10.92 17.16
CA VAL A 6 9.11 -11.98 16.80
C VAL A 6 8.07 -11.39 15.85
N ASP A 7 8.00 -11.88 14.61
CA ASP A 7 6.97 -11.50 13.63
C ASP A 7 5.73 -12.37 13.85
N ASP A 8 4.71 -11.78 14.43
CA ASP A 8 3.41 -12.39 14.71
C ASP A 8 2.40 -12.26 13.56
N GLY A 9 2.87 -11.89 12.37
CA GLY A 9 2.05 -11.83 11.17
C GLY A 9 1.49 -10.44 10.86
N VAL A 10 2.25 -9.38 11.16
CA VAL A 10 1.88 -8.01 10.82
C VAL A 10 1.65 -7.85 9.32
N TYR A 11 0.51 -7.29 8.93
CA TYR A 11 0.17 -6.99 7.54
C TYR A 11 0.31 -5.49 7.23
N LYS A 12 0.73 -5.18 6.01
CA LYS A 12 0.83 -3.79 5.54
C LYS A 12 -0.51 -3.04 5.63
N SER A 13 -1.63 -3.74 5.44
CA SER A 13 -2.98 -3.18 5.54
C SER A 13 -3.28 -2.57 6.91
N GLN A 14 -2.71 -3.09 7.99
CA GLN A 14 -2.88 -2.52 9.33
C GLN A 14 -2.41 -1.06 9.41
N PHE A 15 -1.33 -0.71 8.68
CA PHE A 15 -0.81 0.65 8.64
C PHE A 15 -1.53 1.54 7.62
N ILE A 16 -2.09 0.94 6.55
CA ILE A 16 -2.81 1.68 5.51
C ILE A 16 -4.21 2.09 5.99
N PHE A 17 -4.87 1.24 6.78
CA PHE A 17 -6.19 1.52 7.35
C PHE A 17 -6.14 2.20 8.72
N ALA A 18 -4.94 2.44 9.27
CA ALA A 18 -4.74 3.33 10.38
C ALA A 18 -4.59 4.78 9.90
N ASP A 19 -4.48 5.74 10.84
CA ASP A 19 -4.20 7.13 10.52
C ASP A 19 -2.90 7.24 9.72
N GLN A 20 -2.93 7.95 8.59
CA GLN A 20 -1.75 8.15 7.75
C GLN A 20 -1.32 9.62 7.77
N TRP A 21 -0.03 9.85 7.96
CA TRP A 21 0.53 11.19 7.99
C TRP A 21 1.04 11.59 6.60
N VAL A 22 0.52 12.70 6.09
CA VAL A 22 0.82 13.22 4.75
C VAL A 22 1.10 14.71 4.80
N HIS A 23 1.73 15.24 3.76
CA HIS A 23 1.86 16.69 3.57
C HIS A 23 0.52 17.30 3.16
N CYS A 24 0.14 18.38 3.82
CA CYS A 24 -1.00 19.19 3.39
C CYS A 24 -0.72 19.78 2.00
N PRO A 25 -1.67 19.72 1.05
CA PRO A 25 -1.44 20.27 -0.28
C PRO A 25 -1.29 21.81 -0.28
N ASP A 26 -1.91 22.50 0.68
CA ASP A 26 -1.95 23.96 0.72
C ASP A 26 -0.77 24.55 1.52
N CYS A 27 -0.55 24.09 2.76
CA CYS A 27 0.46 24.68 3.65
C CYS A 27 1.70 23.81 3.88
N GLN A 28 1.77 22.60 3.28
CA GLN A 28 2.84 21.62 3.42
C GLN A 28 3.08 21.09 4.85
N ALA A 29 2.31 21.54 5.82
CA ALA A 29 2.35 21.02 7.18
C ALA A 29 1.86 19.57 7.23
N PRO A 30 2.19 18.81 8.28
CA PRO A 30 1.65 17.48 8.46
C PRO A 30 0.13 17.54 8.64
N GLY A 31 -0.56 16.69 7.90
CA GLY A 31 -1.98 16.44 8.05
C GLY A 31 -2.23 14.95 8.18
N ILE A 32 -3.42 14.59 8.60
CA ILE A 32 -3.79 13.20 8.89
C ILE A 32 -4.90 12.75 7.96
N ILE A 33 -4.69 11.61 7.31
CA ILE A 33 -5.74 10.88 6.61
C ILE A 33 -6.24 9.80 7.54
N ARG A 34 -7.55 9.81 7.82
CA ARG A 34 -8.24 8.79 8.60
C ARG A 34 -9.08 7.91 7.71
N TYR A 35 -9.03 6.62 7.98
CA TYR A 35 -9.96 5.66 7.42
C TYR A 35 -11.20 5.61 8.30
N GLN A 36 -12.37 5.79 7.68
CA GLN A 36 -13.66 5.62 8.33
C GLN A 36 -14.37 4.44 7.67
N LYS A 37 -14.72 3.45 8.49
CA LYS A 37 -15.59 2.37 8.06
C LYS A 37 -17.02 2.89 8.08
N LEU A 38 -17.68 2.93 6.94
CA LEU A 38 -19.06 3.40 6.83
C LEU A 38 -20.01 2.21 7.07
N ASP A 39 -21.06 2.46 7.84
CA ASP A 39 -22.17 1.53 7.94
C ASP A 39 -22.88 1.46 6.58
N GLN A 40 -22.97 0.27 6.02
CA GLN A 40 -23.50 0.02 4.66
C GLN A 40 -24.96 0.48 4.47
N THR A 41 -25.67 0.82 5.55
CA THR A 41 -27.08 1.25 5.52
C THR A 41 -27.28 2.71 5.08
N ALA A 42 -26.23 3.53 5.04
CA ALA A 42 -26.34 4.97 4.80
C ALA A 42 -25.85 5.44 3.42
N LEU A 43 -25.33 4.56 2.57
CA LEU A 43 -24.66 4.95 1.33
C LEU A 43 -25.39 4.49 0.08
N SER A 44 -25.47 5.40 -0.88
CA SER A 44 -25.93 5.12 -2.25
C SER A 44 -24.86 4.48 -3.15
N CYS A 45 -23.70 4.12 -2.60
CA CYS A 45 -22.61 3.47 -3.35
C CYS A 45 -22.12 2.21 -2.61
N ASP A 46 -21.63 1.23 -3.36
CA ASP A 46 -20.94 0.02 -2.85
C ASP A 46 -19.53 0.31 -2.29
N CYS A 47 -19.26 1.55 -1.92
CA CYS A 47 -17.95 1.98 -1.44
C CYS A 47 -17.74 1.48 -0.01
N THR A 48 -16.81 0.54 0.16
CA THR A 48 -16.48 -0.05 1.48
C THR A 48 -15.47 0.77 2.27
N SER A 49 -14.85 1.78 1.67
CA SER A 49 -13.78 2.56 2.29
C SER A 49 -13.98 4.07 2.08
N HIS A 50 -13.94 4.80 3.18
CA HIS A 50 -14.02 6.25 3.22
C HIS A 50 -12.75 6.80 3.87
N PHE A 51 -12.08 7.73 3.18
CA PHE A 51 -10.91 8.42 3.70
C PHE A 51 -11.21 9.90 3.86
N VAL A 52 -10.79 10.45 4.99
CA VAL A 52 -10.92 11.87 5.31
C VAL A 52 -9.55 12.42 5.65
N PHE A 53 -9.12 13.46 4.94
CA PHE A 53 -7.91 14.20 5.26
C PHE A 53 -8.25 15.45 6.06
N THR A 54 -7.46 15.76 7.08
CA THR A 54 -7.57 16.99 7.87
C THR A 54 -6.17 17.54 8.15
N CYS A 55 -6.00 18.84 7.92
CA CYS A 55 -4.82 19.60 8.31
C CYS A 55 -5.12 20.46 9.52
N ASN A 56 -4.42 20.26 10.64
CA ASN A 56 -4.65 21.02 11.86
C ASN A 56 -4.09 22.47 11.76
N GLN A 57 -3.19 22.74 10.81
CA GLN A 57 -2.59 24.07 10.69
C GLN A 57 -3.43 25.06 9.86
N CYS A 58 -3.98 24.60 8.73
CA CYS A 58 -4.76 25.47 7.84
C CYS A 58 -6.24 25.07 7.72
N ASN A 59 -6.68 24.10 8.51
CA ASN A 59 -8.04 23.54 8.50
C ASN A 59 -8.48 22.97 7.13
N ARG A 60 -7.53 22.68 6.24
CA ARG A 60 -7.86 22.00 4.99
C ARG A 60 -8.50 20.64 5.27
N HIS A 61 -9.63 20.41 4.64
CA HIS A 61 -10.38 19.17 4.74
C HIS A 61 -10.60 18.59 3.34
N LEU A 62 -10.37 17.28 3.16
CA LEU A 62 -10.64 16.54 1.93
C LEU A 62 -11.43 15.30 2.28
N ASP A 63 -12.43 15.00 1.48
CA ASP A 63 -13.29 13.83 1.62
C ASP A 63 -13.21 12.99 0.34
N SER A 64 -12.91 11.69 0.48
CA SER A 64 -12.78 10.78 -0.67
C SER A 64 -14.09 10.57 -1.43
N HIS A 65 -15.24 10.85 -0.81
CA HIS A 65 -16.56 10.78 -1.44
C HIS A 65 -16.96 12.08 -2.15
N ALA A 66 -16.23 13.18 -1.93
CA ALA A 66 -16.49 14.41 -2.68
C ALA A 66 -16.23 14.23 -4.17
N SER A 67 -17.12 14.72 -5.01
CA SER A 67 -17.13 14.52 -6.48
C SER A 67 -15.79 14.90 -7.15
N GLN A 68 -15.04 15.83 -6.57
CA GLN A 68 -13.73 16.26 -7.05
C GLN A 68 -12.64 15.20 -6.91
N TYR A 69 -12.78 14.24 -5.98
CA TYR A 69 -11.82 13.15 -5.74
C TYR A 69 -12.25 11.83 -6.38
N ASN A 70 -13.49 11.71 -6.80
CA ASN A 70 -13.96 10.59 -7.60
C ASN A 70 -13.39 10.57 -9.03
N LYS A 71 -12.62 11.59 -9.42
CA LYS A 71 -12.34 11.82 -10.84
C LYS A 71 -11.11 11.11 -11.36
N GLU A 72 -10.08 10.86 -10.58
CA GLU A 72 -8.90 10.20 -11.15
C GLU A 72 -8.08 9.50 -10.08
N PHE A 73 -8.19 8.20 -10.03
CA PHE A 73 -7.20 7.37 -9.39
C PHE A 73 -5.88 7.53 -10.18
N ASN A 74 -4.89 8.20 -9.59
CA ASN A 74 -3.57 8.41 -10.20
C ASN A 74 -2.67 7.17 -10.16
N GLY A 75 -3.20 6.03 -9.74
CA GLY A 75 -2.49 4.77 -9.69
C GLY A 75 -2.61 3.96 -10.99
N HIS A 76 -2.06 2.76 -10.95
CA HIS A 76 -2.23 1.75 -11.97
C HIS A 76 -3.05 0.61 -11.40
N TYR A 77 -3.93 0.07 -12.23
CA TYR A 77 -4.61 -1.17 -11.94
C TYR A 77 -3.80 -2.31 -12.55
N TYR A 78 -3.66 -3.39 -11.80
CA TYR A 78 -3.21 -4.67 -12.34
C TYR A 78 -4.41 -5.61 -12.33
N VAL A 79 -4.64 -6.23 -13.48
CA VAL A 79 -5.63 -7.29 -13.62
C VAL A 79 -4.86 -8.62 -13.61
N TYR A 80 -5.19 -9.48 -12.66
CA TYR A 80 -4.65 -10.84 -12.55
C TYR A 80 -5.76 -11.83 -12.75
N VAL A 81 -5.84 -12.43 -13.93
CA VAL A 81 -6.80 -13.48 -14.22
C VAL A 81 -6.07 -14.78 -14.45
N THR A 82 -6.56 -15.83 -13.82
CA THR A 82 -6.02 -17.18 -14.02
C THR A 82 -7.17 -18.13 -14.24
N GLU A 83 -7.29 -18.65 -15.46
CA GLU A 83 -8.31 -19.62 -15.86
C GLU A 83 -7.73 -20.71 -16.76
N ARG A 84 -8.41 -21.84 -16.85
CA ARG A 84 -8.01 -22.89 -17.79
C ARG A 84 -8.39 -22.50 -19.22
N CYS A 85 -7.57 -22.88 -20.17
CA CYS A 85 -7.87 -22.66 -21.59
C CYS A 85 -9.24 -23.25 -21.94
N HIS A 86 -10.15 -22.43 -22.46
CA HIS A 86 -11.51 -22.86 -22.80
C HIS A 86 -11.56 -23.86 -23.96
N PHE A 87 -10.49 -23.92 -24.79
CA PHE A 87 -10.45 -24.78 -25.96
C PHE A 87 -9.82 -26.16 -25.73
N CYS A 88 -8.72 -26.23 -24.98
CA CYS A 88 -8.03 -27.48 -24.74
C CYS A 88 -8.10 -27.97 -23.29
N GLY A 89 -8.51 -27.12 -22.36
CA GLY A 89 -8.64 -27.45 -20.93
C GLY A 89 -7.34 -27.83 -20.21
N GLY A 90 -6.27 -28.08 -20.98
CA GLY A 90 -5.02 -28.67 -20.47
C GLY A 90 -4.06 -27.63 -19.83
N THR A 91 -4.20 -26.36 -20.13
CA THR A 91 -3.23 -25.34 -19.68
C THR A 91 -3.94 -24.24 -18.91
N GLN A 92 -3.33 -23.85 -17.79
CA GLN A 92 -3.75 -22.69 -17.04
C GLN A 92 -3.20 -21.43 -17.72
N LEU A 93 -4.09 -20.53 -18.13
CA LEU A 93 -3.78 -19.24 -18.68
C LEU A 93 -3.69 -18.24 -17.53
N SER A 94 -2.60 -17.48 -17.48
CA SER A 94 -2.40 -16.43 -16.51
C SER A 94 -2.13 -15.13 -17.24
N VAL A 95 -2.95 -14.12 -16.98
CA VAL A 95 -2.79 -12.77 -17.54
C VAL A 95 -2.48 -11.80 -16.40
N ASN A 96 -1.39 -11.07 -16.59
CA ASN A 96 -1.05 -9.92 -15.75
C ASN A 96 -1.02 -8.70 -16.65
N HIS A 97 -2.09 -7.90 -16.58
CA HIS A 97 -2.27 -6.74 -17.44
C HIS A 97 -2.29 -5.44 -16.62
N ARG A 98 -1.46 -4.46 -17.04
CA ARG A 98 -1.40 -3.14 -16.41
C ARG A 98 -2.31 -2.17 -17.17
N ILE A 99 -3.24 -1.56 -16.44
CA ILE A 99 -4.16 -0.57 -16.99
C ILE A 99 -3.88 0.78 -16.33
N ARG A 100 -3.64 1.82 -17.13
CA ARG A 100 -3.32 3.16 -16.62
C ARG A 100 -4.54 3.95 -16.15
N HIS A 101 -5.68 3.78 -16.81
CA HIS A 101 -6.92 4.48 -16.50
C HIS A 101 -8.11 3.56 -16.73
N LEU A 102 -8.95 3.40 -15.70
CA LEU A 102 -10.24 2.72 -15.85
C LEU A 102 -11.32 3.78 -16.08
N LYS A 103 -11.55 4.16 -17.33
CA LYS A 103 -12.77 4.91 -17.70
C LYS A 103 -14.01 4.01 -17.65
N ASN A 104 -13.83 2.72 -17.94
CA ASN A 104 -14.89 1.69 -17.86
C ASN A 104 -14.31 0.46 -17.16
N PRO A 105 -15.12 -0.30 -16.43
CA PRO A 105 -14.65 -1.55 -15.80
C PRO A 105 -14.16 -2.51 -16.91
N VAL A 106 -12.97 -3.06 -16.72
CA VAL A 106 -12.45 -4.11 -17.59
C VAL A 106 -13.19 -5.40 -17.23
N THR A 107 -13.99 -5.86 -18.16
CA THR A 107 -14.80 -7.07 -17.95
C THR A 107 -14.13 -8.33 -18.52
N HIS A 108 -13.23 -8.17 -19.48
CA HIS A 108 -12.52 -9.28 -20.13
C HIS A 108 -11.08 -8.90 -20.47
N VAL A 109 -10.19 -9.90 -20.44
CA VAL A 109 -8.81 -9.82 -20.96
C VAL A 109 -8.54 -11.00 -21.88
N GLU A 110 -7.71 -10.79 -22.89
CA GLU A 110 -7.35 -11.85 -23.85
C GLU A 110 -6.10 -12.60 -23.42
N ALA A 111 -6.12 -13.93 -23.59
CA ALA A 111 -4.97 -14.78 -23.37
C ALA A 111 -4.86 -15.83 -24.48
N THR A 112 -3.68 -15.94 -25.07
CA THR A 112 -3.39 -16.96 -26.09
C THR A 112 -2.79 -18.20 -25.41
N CYS A 113 -3.38 -19.35 -25.66
CA CYS A 113 -2.92 -20.62 -25.11
C CYS A 113 -1.64 -21.08 -25.80
N PRO A 114 -0.55 -21.35 -25.08
CA PRO A 114 0.70 -21.81 -25.68
C PRO A 114 0.63 -23.25 -26.24
N VAL A 115 -0.41 -24.03 -25.87
CA VAL A 115 -0.57 -25.43 -26.32
C VAL A 115 -1.41 -25.52 -27.58
N CYS A 116 -2.56 -24.83 -27.65
CA CYS A 116 -3.45 -24.92 -28.79
C CYS A 116 -3.46 -23.67 -29.70
N ASN A 117 -2.68 -22.64 -29.36
CA ASN A 117 -2.56 -21.36 -30.06
C ASN A 117 -3.89 -20.61 -30.28
N LYS A 118 -4.94 -20.96 -29.53
CA LYS A 118 -6.22 -20.25 -29.59
C LYS A 118 -6.26 -19.19 -28.51
N THR A 119 -6.87 -18.05 -28.85
CA THR A 119 -7.08 -16.91 -27.92
C THR A 119 -8.41 -17.08 -27.20
N SER A 120 -8.39 -17.02 -25.88
CA SER A 120 -9.57 -17.04 -25.00
C SER A 120 -9.79 -15.65 -24.43
N GLN A 121 -11.04 -15.23 -24.32
CA GLN A 121 -11.43 -14.07 -23.52
C GLN A 121 -11.72 -14.54 -22.10
N LEU A 122 -10.90 -14.08 -21.15
CA LEU A 122 -11.03 -14.42 -19.74
C LEU A 122 -11.84 -13.35 -19.03
N SER A 123 -12.82 -13.77 -18.23
CA SER A 123 -13.68 -12.85 -17.49
C SER A 123 -12.94 -12.26 -16.29
N VAL A 124 -12.98 -10.92 -16.15
CA VAL A 124 -12.37 -10.20 -15.03
C VAL A 124 -13.43 -9.95 -13.96
N LYS A 125 -13.18 -10.45 -12.76
CA LYS A 125 -14.01 -10.20 -11.58
C LYS A 125 -13.37 -9.09 -10.74
N SER A 126 -14.12 -8.46 -9.85
CA SER A 126 -13.62 -7.40 -8.97
C SER A 126 -12.42 -7.82 -8.13
N GLN A 127 -12.35 -9.09 -7.73
CA GLN A 127 -11.22 -9.67 -6.97
C GLN A 127 -9.94 -9.82 -7.78
N ASP A 128 -10.03 -9.78 -9.10
CA ASP A 128 -8.89 -9.93 -10.01
C ASP A 128 -8.18 -8.57 -10.27
N ILE A 129 -8.70 -7.49 -9.69
CA ILE A 129 -8.17 -6.14 -9.85
C ILE A 129 -7.43 -5.73 -8.59
N ASP A 130 -6.15 -5.48 -8.71
CA ASP A 130 -5.31 -4.93 -7.65
C ASP A 130 -4.93 -3.47 -7.95
N TYR A 131 -4.98 -2.63 -6.92
CA TYR A 131 -4.64 -1.22 -7.01
C TYR A 131 -3.15 -1.04 -6.68
N ALA A 132 -2.34 -0.79 -7.69
CA ALA A 132 -0.94 -0.49 -7.45
C ALA A 132 -0.68 1.01 -7.50
N ASN A 133 -0.18 1.56 -6.42
CA ASN A 133 0.36 2.91 -6.41
C ASN A 133 1.58 2.99 -7.34
N ALA A 134 1.51 3.87 -8.32
CA ALA A 134 2.66 4.19 -9.15
C ALA A 134 3.77 4.85 -8.31
N ASN A 135 3.39 5.56 -7.26
CA ASN A 135 4.30 6.21 -6.33
C ASN A 135 4.02 5.75 -4.90
N ARG A 136 4.89 4.88 -4.37
CA ARG A 136 4.79 4.37 -2.99
C ARG A 136 4.95 5.45 -1.92
N LEU A 137 5.32 6.66 -2.30
CA LEU A 137 5.49 7.82 -1.44
C LEU A 137 4.21 8.65 -1.29
N GLU A 138 3.14 8.27 -1.97
CA GLU A 138 1.88 9.01 -1.98
C GLU A 138 0.71 8.14 -1.49
N HIS A 139 -0.26 8.81 -0.84
CA HIS A 139 -1.52 8.17 -0.49
C HIS A 139 -2.34 7.89 -1.75
N THR A 140 -2.87 6.68 -1.86
CA THR A 140 -3.55 6.19 -3.07
C THR A 140 -4.73 7.06 -3.49
N GLN A 141 -5.58 7.46 -2.54
CA GLN A 141 -6.83 8.14 -2.85
C GLN A 141 -6.66 9.63 -3.16
N PHE A 142 -5.81 10.32 -2.39
CA PHE A 142 -5.64 11.77 -2.51
C PHE A 142 -4.38 12.18 -3.27
N GLY A 143 -3.47 11.27 -3.59
CA GLY A 143 -2.19 11.60 -4.20
C GLY A 143 -1.26 12.42 -3.30
N LEU A 144 -1.58 12.54 -2.00
CA LEU A 144 -0.78 13.33 -1.05
C LEU A 144 0.47 12.55 -0.65
N LYS A 145 1.61 13.25 -0.62
CA LYS A 145 2.90 12.68 -0.25
C LYS A 145 2.92 12.29 1.23
N LEU A 146 3.45 11.10 1.53
CA LEU A 146 3.66 10.66 2.90
C LEU A 146 4.63 11.62 3.60
N TYR A 147 4.25 12.08 4.80
CA TYR A 147 5.05 13.01 5.59
C TYR A 147 6.32 12.35 6.12
N LEU A 148 6.19 11.13 6.65
CA LEU A 148 7.31 10.40 7.23
C LEU A 148 8.11 9.68 6.13
N THR A 149 8.90 10.45 5.38
CA THR A 149 9.76 9.94 4.31
C THR A 149 11.22 10.33 4.56
N ALA A 150 12.13 9.37 4.50
CA ALA A 150 13.57 9.59 4.62
C ALA A 150 14.34 9.01 3.44
N HIS A 151 15.16 9.85 2.81
CA HIS A 151 16.05 9.42 1.73
C HIS A 151 17.34 8.84 2.32
N THR A 152 17.76 7.71 1.80
CA THR A 152 19.04 7.07 2.10
C THR A 152 19.77 6.76 0.80
N ARG A 153 21.07 6.51 0.86
CA ARG A 153 21.84 6.05 -0.31
C ARG A 153 21.38 4.68 -0.84
N LEU A 154 20.60 3.93 -0.04
CA LEU A 154 20.13 2.59 -0.39
C LEU A 154 18.72 2.59 -0.99
N GLY A 155 17.99 3.70 -0.82
CA GLY A 155 16.62 3.87 -1.26
C GLY A 155 15.81 4.76 -0.31
N ASN A 156 14.54 4.90 -0.61
CA ASN A 156 13.62 5.70 0.19
C ASN A 156 12.94 4.84 1.25
N LEU A 157 12.99 5.31 2.50
CA LEU A 157 12.22 4.79 3.60
C LEU A 157 10.98 5.65 3.76
N TYR A 158 9.79 5.04 3.69
CA TYR A 158 8.51 5.70 3.83
C TYR A 158 7.64 4.97 4.87
N ILE A 159 7.00 5.76 5.70
CA ILE A 159 6.27 5.31 6.88
C ILE A 159 4.89 5.98 6.88
N HIS A 160 3.85 5.21 7.14
CA HIS A 160 2.48 5.73 7.12
C HIS A 160 2.14 6.53 8.37
N ASN A 161 2.61 6.07 9.55
CA ASN A 161 2.30 6.65 10.85
C ASN A 161 3.36 6.28 11.90
N PRO A 162 3.32 6.88 13.11
CA PRO A 162 4.27 6.58 14.17
C PRO A 162 4.30 5.11 14.62
N GLU A 163 3.14 4.44 14.62
CA GLU A 163 3.07 3.02 14.97
C GLU A 163 3.86 2.16 13.97
N HIS A 164 3.68 2.41 12.68
CA HIS A 164 4.46 1.76 11.63
C HIS A 164 5.96 2.00 11.83
N LEU A 165 6.36 3.22 12.22
CA LEU A 165 7.75 3.55 12.49
C LEU A 165 8.33 2.72 13.63
N GLN A 166 7.58 2.57 14.73
CA GLN A 166 8.01 1.78 15.89
C GLN A 166 8.14 0.28 15.56
N VAL A 167 7.18 -0.26 14.83
CA VAL A 167 7.21 -1.65 14.38
C VAL A 167 8.42 -1.90 13.47
N LEU A 168 8.71 -1.01 12.51
CA LEU A 168 9.89 -1.12 11.66
C LEU A 168 11.19 -0.96 12.46
N LYS A 169 11.25 -0.02 13.39
CA LYS A 169 12.40 0.18 14.28
C LYS A 169 12.73 -1.08 15.07
N SER A 170 11.74 -1.66 15.71
CA SER A 170 11.91 -2.90 16.49
C SER A 170 12.44 -4.04 15.62
N PHE A 171 11.92 -4.18 14.40
CA PHE A 171 12.42 -5.17 13.45
C PHE A 171 13.87 -4.92 13.03
N VAL A 172 14.25 -3.67 12.76
CA VAL A 172 15.60 -3.33 12.28
C VAL A 172 16.62 -3.44 13.41
N GLN A 173 16.27 -3.06 14.64
CA GLN A 173 17.15 -3.13 15.81
C GLN A 173 17.50 -4.56 16.22
N ALA A 174 16.58 -5.50 16.00
CA ALA A 174 16.75 -6.86 16.46
C ALA A 174 17.93 -7.58 15.80
N ASP A 175 18.70 -8.29 16.62
CA ASP A 175 19.80 -9.15 16.17
C ASP A 175 19.27 -10.46 15.60
N LEU A 176 18.25 -11.03 16.25
CA LEU A 176 17.56 -12.23 15.84
C LEU A 176 16.12 -11.89 15.44
N ARG A 177 15.65 -12.48 14.34
CA ARG A 177 14.31 -12.28 13.80
C ARG A 177 13.67 -13.63 13.57
N GLU A 178 12.57 -13.87 14.27
CA GLU A 178 11.82 -15.12 14.22
C GLU A 178 10.41 -14.87 13.69
N ARG A 179 9.80 -15.91 13.15
CA ARG A 179 8.40 -15.91 12.73
C ARG A 179 7.65 -16.95 13.54
N THR A 180 6.53 -16.58 14.14
CA THR A 180 5.67 -17.51 14.88
C THR A 180 4.66 -18.20 13.98
N GLN A 181 4.30 -17.56 12.86
CA GLN A 181 3.28 -18.08 11.95
C GLN A 181 3.85 -18.29 10.55
N SER A 182 3.44 -19.39 9.92
CA SER A 182 3.73 -19.68 8.52
C SER A 182 2.77 -18.89 7.61
N THR A 183 2.91 -17.57 7.59
CA THR A 183 2.11 -16.68 6.73
C THR A 183 2.60 -16.67 5.28
N GLY A 184 3.53 -17.56 4.92
CA GLY A 184 4.18 -17.53 3.63
C GLY A 184 4.90 -16.20 3.39
N ASN A 185 4.69 -15.58 2.22
CA ASN A 185 5.25 -14.26 1.87
C ASN A 185 4.25 -13.10 2.08
N SER A 186 3.21 -13.27 2.89
CA SER A 186 2.15 -12.28 3.08
C SER A 186 2.46 -11.25 4.18
N SER A 187 3.37 -11.55 5.13
CA SER A 187 3.72 -10.61 6.20
C SER A 187 4.40 -9.35 5.63
N TYR A 188 4.19 -8.21 6.30
CA TYR A 188 4.82 -6.93 5.97
C TYR A 188 6.35 -7.07 5.85
N PHE A 189 6.99 -7.75 6.82
CA PHE A 189 8.45 -7.90 6.87
C PHE A 189 8.98 -8.79 5.75
N SER A 190 8.21 -9.79 5.31
CA SER A 190 8.62 -10.63 4.18
C SER A 190 8.73 -9.83 2.88
N ARG A 191 7.87 -8.83 2.71
CA ARG A 191 7.79 -7.95 1.52
C ARG A 191 8.71 -6.73 1.57
N LEU A 192 9.40 -6.52 2.69
CA LEU A 192 10.40 -5.44 2.77
C LEU A 192 11.52 -5.66 1.74
N PRO A 193 12.04 -4.57 1.12
CA PRO A 193 13.21 -4.63 0.28
C PRO A 193 14.39 -5.32 0.98
N ALA A 194 15.19 -6.04 0.21
CA ALA A 194 16.33 -6.78 0.75
C ALA A 194 17.33 -5.88 1.50
N TRP A 195 17.49 -4.62 1.05
CA TRP A 195 18.40 -3.68 1.70
C TRP A 195 17.94 -3.30 3.11
N ILE A 196 16.63 -3.28 3.42
CA ILE A 196 16.10 -3.05 4.77
C ILE A 196 16.34 -4.27 5.67
N LYS A 197 16.25 -5.47 5.11
CA LYS A 197 16.44 -6.72 5.85
C LYS A 197 17.90 -7.03 6.15
N SER A 198 18.83 -6.42 5.43
CA SER A 198 20.26 -6.71 5.53
C SER A 198 20.88 -6.13 6.81
N ALA A 199 21.56 -6.98 7.59
CA ALA A 199 22.32 -6.57 8.78
C ALA A 199 23.41 -5.54 8.44
N ARG A 200 24.02 -5.61 7.25
CA ARG A 200 25.04 -4.66 6.77
C ARG A 200 24.52 -3.23 6.73
N ASN A 201 23.26 -3.04 6.44
CA ASN A 201 22.64 -1.73 6.26
C ASN A 201 21.98 -1.17 7.53
N ARG A 202 21.98 -1.96 8.63
CA ARG A 202 21.27 -1.63 9.88
C ARG A 202 21.58 -0.21 10.38
N LYS A 203 22.86 0.16 10.44
CA LYS A 203 23.28 1.49 10.94
C LYS A 203 22.71 2.63 10.10
N GLU A 204 22.69 2.49 8.78
CA GLU A 204 22.15 3.49 7.85
C GLU A 204 20.64 3.63 8.01
N ILE A 205 19.94 2.50 8.12
CA ILE A 205 18.48 2.48 8.28
C ILE A 205 18.08 3.07 9.64
N LEU A 206 18.81 2.75 10.72
CA LEU A 206 18.55 3.31 12.04
C LEU A 206 18.77 4.82 12.10
N LYS A 207 19.75 5.37 11.35
CA LYS A 207 19.91 6.83 11.19
C LYS A 207 18.71 7.46 10.49
N ALA A 208 18.17 6.79 9.47
CA ALA A 208 16.96 7.26 8.79
C ALA A 208 15.73 7.21 9.71
N ILE A 209 15.57 6.13 10.48
CA ILE A 209 14.51 5.97 11.48
C ILE A 209 14.61 7.07 12.55
N LEU A 210 15.80 7.37 13.06
CA LEU A 210 15.98 8.45 14.04
C LEU A 210 15.52 9.82 13.50
N ARG A 211 15.81 10.12 12.22
CA ARG A 211 15.31 11.36 11.58
C ARG A 211 13.79 11.38 11.52
N LEU A 212 13.16 10.24 11.18
CA LEU A 212 11.70 10.13 11.15
C LEU A 212 11.08 10.28 12.56
N GLU A 213 11.74 9.77 13.60
CA GLU A 213 11.30 9.97 14.99
C GLU A 213 11.39 11.43 15.42
N GLN A 214 12.41 12.16 14.99
CA GLN A 214 12.49 13.60 15.21
C GLN A 214 11.35 14.35 14.52
N MET A 215 10.96 13.93 13.30
CA MET A 215 9.80 14.49 12.61
C MET A 215 8.49 14.21 13.37
N THR A 216 8.34 13.04 13.98
CA THR A 216 7.13 12.72 14.77
C THR A 216 7.03 13.54 16.04
N SER A 217 8.15 13.83 16.70
CA SER A 217 8.16 14.62 17.94
C SER A 217 7.83 16.10 17.75
N THR A 218 7.95 16.63 16.54
CA THR A 218 7.61 18.03 16.22
C THR A 218 6.12 18.24 15.96
N ILE A 219 5.34 17.18 15.83
CA ILE A 219 3.91 17.22 15.60
C ILE A 219 3.22 16.96 16.95
N GLN A 220 2.78 18.01 17.60
CA GLN A 220 1.86 17.87 18.72
C GLN A 220 0.45 17.57 18.18
N PRO A 221 -0.27 16.61 18.82
CA PRO A 221 -1.65 16.29 18.45
C PRO A 221 -2.61 17.45 18.65
#